data_eb8410db776482e9df77d06cecf49a0b
#
_entry.id   eb8410db776482e9df77d06cecf49a0b
#
_cell.length_a   1.000
_cell.length_b   1.000
_cell.length_c   1.000
_cell.angle_alpha   90.00
_cell.angle_beta   90.00
_cell.angle_gamma   90.00
#
_symmetry.space_group_name_H-M   'P 1'
#
loop_
_entity.id
_entity.type
_entity.pdbx_description
1 polymer ?
#
loop_
_entity_poly.entity_id
_entity_poly.type
_entity_poly.pdbx_seq_one_letter_code
_entity_poly.pdbx_strand_id
1 'polypeptide(L)'
;MTIEPYRIDWKATTAAFRKFLGSENVTVMLRLHPNLIGRADTSSLLNDPSVVDMTRYHDMAELLCISDVLITDYSSSMFDYSLLKRPCILYATDLEGYDRGYYHKFSDLPYPIAQSQEELLDVIGSFDAATYQADLEDFMTNTVRIYENGEASKAQVEWMKAHSL
;
A
#
# COMPACT_ATOMS: atom_id res chain seq x y z
N MET A 1 8.14 14.10 16.76
CA MET A 1 7.90 12.79 16.18
C MET A 1 9.06 12.51 15.25
N THR A 2 9.97 11.66 15.64
CA THR A 2 11.15 11.30 14.87
C THR A 2 10.74 10.24 13.85
N ILE A 3 11.06 10.45 12.57
CA ILE A 3 10.73 9.54 11.45
C ILE A 3 11.72 8.37 11.38
N GLU A 4 12.55 8.20 12.40
CA GLU A 4 13.56 7.14 12.44
C GLU A 4 13.01 5.71 12.22
N PRO A 5 11.79 5.34 12.68
CA PRO A 5 11.27 4.00 12.45
C PRO A 5 11.07 3.64 10.97
N TYR A 6 10.82 4.63 10.11
CA TYR A 6 10.50 4.40 8.68
C TYR A 6 11.68 4.57 7.74
N ARG A 7 12.91 4.35 8.24
CA ARG A 7 14.07 4.33 7.37
C ARG A 7 14.08 3.07 6.51
N ILE A 8 13.88 3.26 5.23
CA ILE A 8 14.03 2.19 4.22
C ILE A 8 15.37 2.40 3.50
N ASP A 9 16.18 1.35 3.40
CA ASP A 9 17.30 1.29 2.47
C ASP A 9 16.75 1.09 1.04
N TRP A 10 16.52 2.21 0.37
CA TRP A 10 15.95 2.19 -0.99
C TRP A 10 16.86 1.50 -2.00
N LYS A 11 18.15 1.53 -1.82
CA LYS A 11 19.11 0.85 -2.70
C LYS A 11 18.95 -0.66 -2.62
N ALA A 12 18.88 -1.20 -1.41
CA ALA A 12 18.64 -2.63 -1.20
C ALA A 12 17.23 -3.02 -1.63
N THR A 13 16.23 -2.20 -1.31
CA THR A 13 14.83 -2.44 -1.65
C THR A 13 14.59 -2.40 -3.15
N THR A 14 15.12 -1.43 -3.88
CA THR A 14 15.01 -1.38 -5.35
C THR A 14 15.75 -2.53 -6.02
N ALA A 15 16.88 -2.97 -5.48
CA ALA A 15 17.58 -4.16 -5.98
C ALA A 15 16.75 -5.44 -5.80
N ALA A 16 16.07 -5.59 -4.66
CA ALA A 16 15.15 -6.71 -4.41
C ALA A 16 13.96 -6.67 -5.39
N PHE A 17 13.37 -5.49 -5.63
CA PHE A 17 12.27 -5.35 -6.59
C PHE A 17 12.70 -5.58 -8.04
N ARG A 18 13.90 -5.18 -8.45
CA ARG A 18 14.42 -5.54 -9.77
C ARG A 18 14.43 -7.04 -9.99
N LYS A 19 14.89 -7.78 -8.98
CA LYS A 19 14.88 -9.24 -9.01
C LYS A 19 13.45 -9.80 -9.00
N PHE A 20 12.58 -9.28 -8.15
CA PHE A 20 11.19 -9.72 -8.03
C PHE A 20 10.38 -9.48 -9.30
N LEU A 21 10.48 -8.28 -9.87
CA LEU A 21 9.75 -7.90 -11.09
C LEU A 21 10.43 -8.36 -12.38
N GLY A 22 11.66 -8.91 -12.30
CA GLY A 22 12.44 -9.27 -13.47
C GLY A 22 12.77 -8.08 -14.39
N SER A 23 12.86 -6.87 -13.82
CA SER A 23 13.08 -5.61 -14.55
C SER A 23 14.21 -4.79 -13.93
N GLU A 24 15.12 -4.29 -14.76
CA GLU A 24 16.16 -3.35 -14.33
C GLU A 24 15.60 -1.94 -14.07
N ASN A 25 14.46 -1.61 -14.66
CA ASN A 25 13.82 -0.31 -14.55
C ASN A 25 12.77 -0.31 -13.42
N VAL A 26 13.21 -0.02 -12.20
CA VAL A 26 12.32 0.16 -11.05
C VAL A 26 12.34 1.62 -10.65
N THR A 27 11.16 2.23 -10.56
CA THR A 27 10.94 3.58 -10.06
C THR A 27 10.14 3.53 -8.78
N VAL A 28 10.62 4.19 -7.75
CA VAL A 28 9.92 4.34 -6.47
C VAL A 28 9.17 5.69 -6.47
N MET A 29 7.87 5.63 -6.37
CA MET A 29 7.02 6.81 -6.18
C MET A 29 6.83 7.05 -4.68
N LEU A 30 7.57 8.01 -4.13
CA LEU A 30 7.44 8.38 -2.72
C LEU A 30 6.25 9.33 -2.55
N ARG A 31 5.31 8.96 -1.67
CA ARG A 31 4.19 9.81 -1.29
C ARG A 31 4.06 9.89 0.22
N LEU A 32 4.40 11.02 0.79
CA LEU A 32 4.26 11.26 2.22
C LEU A 32 2.80 11.55 2.60
N HIS A 33 2.41 11.10 3.79
CA HIS A 33 1.16 11.55 4.39
C HIS A 33 1.17 13.09 4.55
N PRO A 34 0.07 13.81 4.29
CA PRO A 34 0.01 15.27 4.37
C PRO A 34 0.55 15.86 5.68
N ASN A 35 0.36 15.19 6.80
CA ASN A 35 0.87 15.63 8.11
C ASN A 35 2.41 15.58 8.24
N LEU A 36 3.10 14.91 7.32
CA LEU A 36 4.55 14.78 7.30
C LEU A 36 5.22 15.79 6.35
N ILE A 37 4.45 16.49 5.53
CA ILE A 37 4.97 17.52 4.62
C ILE A 37 5.65 18.62 5.43
N GLY A 38 6.94 18.89 5.11
CA GLY A 38 7.77 19.88 5.80
C GLY A 38 8.27 19.45 7.21
N ARG A 39 7.95 18.22 7.64
CA ARG A 39 8.44 17.65 8.91
C ARG A 39 9.36 16.45 8.69
N ALA A 40 9.24 15.79 7.53
CA ALA A 40 10.11 14.69 7.13
C ALA A 40 11.30 15.23 6.35
N ASP A 41 12.52 14.86 6.76
CA ASP A 41 13.69 15.05 5.90
C ASP A 41 13.77 13.90 4.89
N THR A 42 13.41 14.18 3.66
CA THR A 42 13.45 13.24 2.54
C THR A 42 14.65 13.46 1.63
N SER A 43 15.56 14.37 1.99
CA SER A 43 16.68 14.76 1.13
C SER A 43 17.58 13.58 0.75
N SER A 44 17.84 12.67 1.70
CA SER A 44 18.64 11.46 1.44
C SER A 44 17.95 10.48 0.48
N LEU A 45 16.62 10.43 0.50
CA LEU A 45 15.82 9.56 -0.36
C LEU A 45 15.78 10.08 -1.81
N LEU A 46 15.61 11.39 -1.95
CA LEU A 46 15.51 12.04 -3.25
C LEU A 46 16.86 12.18 -3.98
N ASN A 47 17.98 11.82 -3.32
CA ASN A 47 19.27 11.71 -3.96
C ASN A 47 19.42 10.43 -4.79
N ASP A 48 18.55 9.43 -4.62
CA ASP A 48 18.52 8.24 -5.46
C ASP A 48 17.72 8.53 -6.75
N PRO A 49 18.32 8.36 -7.93
CA PRO A 49 17.64 8.67 -9.20
C PRO A 49 16.44 7.77 -9.50
N SER A 50 16.30 6.65 -8.79
CA SER A 50 15.13 5.77 -8.91
C SER A 50 13.94 6.23 -8.06
N VAL A 51 14.11 7.26 -7.22
CA VAL A 51 13.05 7.77 -6.33
C VAL A 51 12.48 9.08 -6.86
N VAL A 52 11.18 9.14 -7.05
CA VAL A 52 10.44 10.32 -7.50
C VAL A 52 9.49 10.77 -6.40
N ASP A 53 9.55 12.06 -6.02
CA ASP A 53 8.63 12.65 -5.04
C ASP A 53 7.26 12.94 -5.68
N MET A 54 6.28 12.13 -5.32
CA MET A 54 4.89 12.26 -5.73
C MET A 54 4.00 12.81 -4.60
N THR A 55 4.59 13.34 -3.53
CA THR A 55 3.86 13.84 -2.36
C THR A 55 2.82 14.90 -2.70
N ARG A 56 3.09 15.75 -3.69
CA ARG A 56 2.19 16.82 -4.14
C ARG A 56 1.34 16.44 -5.36
N TYR A 57 1.44 15.22 -5.85
CA TYR A 57 0.58 14.77 -6.93
C TYR A 57 -0.88 14.75 -6.47
N HIS A 58 -1.78 15.30 -7.29
CA HIS A 58 -3.14 15.64 -6.85
C HIS A 58 -4.04 14.40 -6.67
N ASP A 59 -3.84 13.33 -7.46
CA ASP A 59 -4.71 12.17 -7.47
C ASP A 59 -3.98 10.90 -7.00
N MET A 60 -4.39 10.37 -5.84
CA MET A 60 -3.84 9.13 -5.29
C MET A 60 -4.27 7.91 -6.12
N ALA A 61 -5.49 7.90 -6.65
CA ALA A 61 -6.00 6.77 -7.39
C ALA A 61 -5.21 6.56 -8.69
N GLU A 62 -4.81 7.63 -9.38
CA GLU A 62 -3.94 7.54 -10.55
C GLU A 62 -2.59 6.91 -10.21
N LEU A 63 -1.99 7.31 -9.07
CA LEU A 63 -0.71 6.72 -8.64
C LEU A 63 -0.86 5.23 -8.30
N LEU A 64 -1.93 4.84 -7.63
CA LEU A 64 -2.23 3.43 -7.35
C LEU A 64 -2.40 2.65 -8.66
N CYS A 65 -3.14 3.21 -9.63
CA CYS A 65 -3.39 2.54 -10.91
C CYS A 65 -2.12 2.26 -11.72
N ILE A 66 -1.11 3.12 -11.66
CA ILE A 66 0.13 2.95 -12.42
C ILE A 66 1.21 2.18 -11.65
N SER A 67 1.06 1.93 -10.35
CA SER A 67 2.04 1.19 -9.56
C SER A 67 1.87 -0.32 -9.71
N ASP A 68 2.98 -1.05 -9.76
CA ASP A 68 3.00 -2.52 -9.80
C ASP A 68 2.98 -3.14 -8.40
N VAL A 69 3.49 -2.42 -7.41
CA VAL A 69 3.54 -2.83 -5.99
C VAL A 69 3.25 -1.63 -5.12
N LEU A 70 2.48 -1.82 -4.06
CA LEU A 70 2.28 -0.83 -2.99
C LEU A 70 3.04 -1.25 -1.73
N ILE A 71 3.85 -0.35 -1.18
CA ILE A 71 4.33 -0.43 0.20
C ILE A 71 3.64 0.67 0.99
N THR A 72 2.96 0.32 2.05
CA THR A 72 2.27 1.27 2.92
C THR A 72 2.31 0.82 4.38
N ASP A 73 1.82 1.65 5.29
CA ASP A 73 1.74 1.33 6.71
C ASP A 73 0.28 1.06 7.13
N TYR A 74 -0.35 2.01 7.80
CA TYR A 74 -1.71 1.92 8.34
C TYR A 74 -2.76 2.58 7.43
N SER A 75 -2.40 2.87 6.20
CA SER A 75 -3.25 3.61 5.27
C SER A 75 -4.36 2.74 4.68
N SER A 76 -5.58 3.29 4.64
CA SER A 76 -6.72 2.65 3.96
C SER A 76 -6.51 2.47 2.44
N SER A 77 -5.50 3.11 1.86
CA SER A 77 -5.13 2.92 0.44
C SER A 77 -4.80 1.46 0.09
N MET A 78 -4.43 0.62 1.07
CA MET A 78 -4.27 -0.82 0.86
C MET A 78 -5.57 -1.48 0.35
N PHE A 79 -6.74 -1.05 0.83
CA PHE A 79 -8.02 -1.60 0.38
C PHE A 79 -8.37 -1.14 -1.03
N ASP A 80 -8.13 0.14 -1.37
CA ASP A 80 -8.31 0.65 -2.73
C ASP A 80 -7.39 -0.09 -3.71
N TYR A 81 -6.12 -0.30 -3.31
CA TYR A 81 -5.14 -1.02 -4.12
C TYR A 81 -5.49 -2.49 -4.34
N SER A 82 -6.18 -3.10 -3.38
CA SER A 82 -6.64 -4.49 -3.48
C SER A 82 -7.59 -4.75 -4.64
N LEU A 83 -8.31 -3.72 -5.11
CA LEU A 83 -9.15 -3.83 -6.31
C LEU A 83 -8.32 -4.14 -7.57
N LEU A 84 -7.06 -3.78 -7.59
CA LEU A 84 -6.13 -4.07 -8.69
C LEU A 84 -5.54 -5.49 -8.62
N LYS A 85 -5.72 -6.20 -7.51
CA LYS A 85 -5.15 -7.54 -7.23
C LYS A 85 -3.62 -7.60 -7.39
N ARG A 86 -2.94 -6.47 -7.20
CA ARG A 86 -1.48 -6.34 -7.26
C ARG A 86 -0.86 -6.47 -5.85
N PRO A 87 0.44 -6.81 -5.75
CA PRO A 87 1.11 -6.97 -4.47
C PRO A 87 1.05 -5.71 -3.60
N CYS A 88 0.55 -5.85 -2.37
CA CYS A 88 0.59 -4.84 -1.33
C CYS A 88 1.36 -5.41 -0.14
N ILE A 89 2.36 -4.67 0.35
CA ILE A 89 3.19 -5.05 1.50
C ILE A 89 3.00 -3.98 2.58
N LEU A 90 2.74 -4.40 3.81
CA LEU A 90 2.64 -3.50 4.95
C LEU A 90 4.00 -3.38 5.63
N TYR A 91 4.53 -2.15 5.69
CA TYR A 91 5.76 -1.83 6.39
C TYR A 91 5.43 -1.02 7.64
N ALA A 92 5.31 -1.70 8.78
CA ALA A 92 4.78 -1.16 10.03
C ALA A 92 5.77 -1.39 11.19
N THR A 93 6.82 -0.58 11.27
CA THR A 93 7.93 -0.73 12.21
C THR A 93 7.57 -0.41 13.67
N ASP A 94 6.43 0.22 13.90
CA ASP A 94 5.91 0.62 15.21
C ASP A 94 4.57 -0.06 15.57
N LEU A 95 4.31 -1.23 14.99
CA LEU A 95 3.04 -1.96 15.11
C LEU A 95 2.61 -2.18 16.57
N GLU A 96 3.55 -2.50 17.47
CA GLU A 96 3.26 -2.69 18.90
C GLU A 96 2.86 -1.40 19.62
N GLY A 97 3.29 -0.24 19.12
CA GLY A 97 3.02 1.09 19.69
C GLY A 97 1.83 1.81 19.07
N TYR A 98 1.20 1.23 18.08
CA TYR A 98 0.10 1.87 17.37
C TYR A 98 -1.22 1.82 18.17
N ASP A 99 -1.74 2.97 18.58
CA ASP A 99 -2.85 3.13 19.52
C ASP A 99 -4.19 3.59 18.90
N ARG A 100 -4.24 3.81 17.58
CA ARG A 100 -5.44 4.40 16.91
C ARG A 100 -6.59 3.43 16.70
N GLY A 101 -6.41 2.15 17.01
CA GLY A 101 -7.39 1.10 16.75
C GLY A 101 -7.50 0.73 15.26
N TYR A 102 -8.03 -0.45 15.01
CA TYR A 102 -8.17 -1.02 13.66
C TYR A 102 -9.61 -1.50 13.44
N TYR A 103 -10.10 -1.40 12.23
CA TYR A 103 -11.33 -2.09 11.81
C TYR A 103 -11.13 -3.59 11.76
N HIS A 104 -9.96 -4.02 11.29
CA HIS A 104 -9.52 -5.41 11.26
C HIS A 104 -8.21 -5.51 12.04
N LYS A 105 -7.99 -6.62 12.74
CA LYS A 105 -6.67 -6.86 13.35
C LYS A 105 -5.65 -6.95 12.23
N PHE A 106 -4.46 -6.42 12.47
CA PHE A 106 -3.38 -6.43 11.48
C PHE A 106 -3.01 -7.85 11.05
N SER A 107 -3.09 -8.81 12.00
CA SER A 107 -2.89 -10.23 11.75
C SER A 107 -3.93 -10.89 10.84
N ASP A 108 -5.08 -10.27 10.69
CA ASP A 108 -6.20 -10.82 9.92
C ASP A 108 -6.24 -10.25 8.49
N LEU A 109 -5.31 -9.34 8.18
CA LEU A 109 -5.17 -8.75 6.85
C LEU A 109 -4.43 -9.72 5.92
N PRO A 110 -4.77 -9.75 4.62
CA PRO A 110 -4.16 -10.68 3.64
C PRO A 110 -2.79 -10.20 3.14
N TYR A 111 -2.28 -9.10 3.68
CA TYR A 111 -1.04 -8.47 3.19
C TYR A 111 0.15 -8.97 4.00
N PRO A 112 1.29 -9.32 3.35
CA PRO A 112 2.54 -9.56 4.06
C PRO A 112 2.95 -8.33 4.88
N ILE A 113 3.41 -8.56 6.11
CA ILE A 113 3.80 -7.51 7.05
C ILE A 113 5.31 -7.60 7.26
N ALA A 114 5.99 -6.45 7.22
CA ALA A 114 7.38 -6.29 7.59
C ALA A 114 7.51 -5.20 8.65
N GLN A 115 8.23 -5.47 9.72
CA GLN A 115 8.48 -4.53 10.82
C GLN A 115 9.92 -4.02 10.84
N SER A 116 10.75 -4.53 9.94
CA SER A 116 12.13 -4.11 9.76
C SER A 116 12.53 -4.14 8.29
N GLN A 117 13.67 -3.50 7.98
CA GLN A 117 14.25 -3.54 6.64
C GLN A 117 14.60 -4.97 6.20
N GLU A 118 15.10 -5.80 7.11
CA GLU A 118 15.43 -7.20 6.85
C GLU A 118 14.18 -7.99 6.47
N GLU A 119 13.13 -7.89 7.28
CA GLU A 119 11.84 -8.52 7.00
C GLU A 119 11.23 -8.05 5.68
N LEU A 120 11.38 -6.74 5.33
CA LEU A 120 10.90 -6.24 4.05
C LEU A 120 11.59 -6.93 2.87
N LEU A 121 12.90 -7.10 2.95
CA LEU A 121 13.67 -7.79 1.91
C LEU A 121 13.30 -9.28 1.82
N ASP A 122 13.07 -9.92 2.96
CA ASP A 122 12.64 -11.32 3.03
C ASP A 122 11.24 -11.50 2.43
N VAL A 123 10.31 -10.61 2.76
CA VAL A 123 8.96 -10.59 2.18
C VAL A 123 9.02 -10.44 0.66
N ILE A 124 9.81 -9.49 0.14
CA ILE A 124 9.96 -9.31 -1.31
C ILE A 124 10.57 -10.55 -1.95
N GLY A 125 11.59 -11.14 -1.31
CA GLY A 125 12.33 -12.29 -1.85
C GLY A 125 11.56 -13.60 -1.85
N SER A 126 10.62 -13.77 -0.93
CA SER A 126 9.81 -14.97 -0.74
C SER A 126 8.35 -14.80 -1.18
N PHE A 127 7.99 -13.68 -1.81
CA PHE A 127 6.61 -13.37 -2.18
C PHE A 127 6.01 -14.41 -3.11
N ASP A 128 4.95 -15.08 -2.66
CA ASP A 128 4.17 -16.02 -3.45
C ASP A 128 2.89 -15.35 -3.96
N ALA A 129 2.89 -15.01 -5.24
CA ALA A 129 1.76 -14.32 -5.87
C ALA A 129 0.47 -15.16 -5.88
N ALA A 130 0.57 -16.48 -5.97
CA ALA A 130 -0.61 -17.35 -6.04
C ALA A 130 -1.29 -17.43 -4.67
N THR A 131 -0.54 -17.66 -3.61
CA THR A 131 -1.04 -17.65 -2.23
C THR A 131 -1.61 -16.27 -1.88
N TYR A 132 -0.87 -15.20 -2.17
CA TYR A 132 -1.33 -13.83 -1.92
C TYR A 132 -2.66 -13.52 -2.59
N GLN A 133 -2.83 -13.89 -3.86
CA GLN A 133 -4.08 -13.63 -4.59
C GLN A 133 -5.26 -14.42 -4.03
N ALA A 134 -5.04 -15.68 -3.60
CA ALA A 134 -6.07 -16.50 -2.97
C ALA A 134 -6.53 -15.91 -1.63
N ASP A 135 -5.58 -15.51 -0.77
CA ASP A 135 -5.87 -14.90 0.53
C ASP A 135 -6.55 -13.55 0.36
N LEU A 136 -6.10 -12.74 -0.60
CA LEU A 136 -6.71 -11.45 -0.92
C LEU A 136 -8.15 -11.62 -1.41
N GLU A 137 -8.42 -12.56 -2.31
CA GLU A 137 -9.76 -12.82 -2.84
C GLU A 137 -10.72 -13.30 -1.74
N ASP A 138 -10.26 -14.20 -0.88
CA ASP A 138 -11.02 -14.65 0.28
C ASP A 138 -11.36 -13.49 1.22
N PHE A 139 -10.37 -12.68 1.58
CA PHE A 139 -10.55 -11.51 2.44
C PHE A 139 -11.52 -10.49 1.85
N MET A 140 -11.34 -10.14 0.57
CA MET A 140 -12.18 -9.16 -0.11
C MET A 140 -13.64 -9.65 -0.24
N THR A 141 -13.84 -10.94 -0.49
CA THR A 141 -15.16 -11.55 -0.66
C THR A 141 -15.87 -11.79 0.67
N ASN A 142 -15.18 -12.42 1.62
CA ASN A 142 -15.81 -12.96 2.83
C ASN A 142 -15.73 -12.02 4.03
N THR A 143 -14.68 -11.19 4.11
CA THR A 143 -14.46 -10.27 5.24
C THR A 143 -14.91 -8.86 4.91
N VAL A 144 -14.36 -8.25 3.86
CA VAL A 144 -14.71 -6.87 3.45
C VAL A 144 -16.04 -6.82 2.71
N ARG A 145 -16.39 -7.90 2.01
CA ARG A 145 -17.63 -8.04 1.22
C ARG A 145 -17.75 -6.96 0.14
N ILE A 146 -16.68 -6.78 -0.62
CA ILE A 146 -16.69 -5.85 -1.75
C ILE A 146 -17.47 -6.48 -2.90
N TYR A 147 -18.50 -5.76 -3.33
CA TYR A 147 -19.31 -6.10 -4.49
C TYR A 147 -19.13 -5.06 -5.61
N GLU A 148 -17.88 -4.59 -5.78
CA GLU A 148 -17.59 -3.57 -6.79
C GLU A 148 -17.63 -4.18 -8.20
N ASN A 149 -18.53 -3.64 -9.02
CA ASN A 149 -18.74 -4.03 -10.41
C ASN A 149 -18.85 -2.81 -11.35
N GLY A 150 -18.50 -1.61 -10.87
CA GLY A 150 -18.65 -0.35 -11.60
C GLY A 150 -20.06 0.25 -11.57
N GLU A 151 -21.02 -0.38 -10.89
CA GLU A 151 -22.44 0.04 -10.87
C GLU A 151 -22.87 0.71 -9.55
N ALA A 152 -21.94 0.95 -8.61
CA ALA A 152 -22.27 1.46 -7.28
C ALA A 152 -23.06 2.78 -7.30
N SER A 153 -22.65 3.74 -8.13
CA SER A 153 -23.33 5.04 -8.26
C SER A 153 -24.75 4.88 -8.81
N LYS A 154 -24.95 3.97 -9.78
CA LYS A 154 -26.26 3.67 -10.35
C LYS A 154 -27.17 3.04 -9.31
N ALA A 155 -26.69 2.06 -8.57
CA ALA A 155 -27.43 1.40 -7.49
C ALA A 155 -27.86 2.40 -6.41
N GLN A 156 -26.98 3.34 -6.02
CA GLN A 156 -27.32 4.40 -5.09
C GLN A 156 -28.43 5.32 -5.62
N VAL A 157 -28.32 5.76 -6.87
CA VAL A 157 -29.35 6.62 -7.50
C VAL A 157 -30.69 5.90 -7.58
N GLU A 158 -30.72 4.64 -7.95
CA GLU A 158 -31.95 3.84 -8.00
C GLU A 158 -32.56 3.67 -6.61
N TRP A 159 -31.73 3.39 -5.60
CA TRP A 159 -32.19 3.31 -4.21
C TRP A 159 -32.78 4.65 -3.73
N MET A 160 -32.09 5.77 -3.99
CA MET A 160 -32.57 7.11 -3.62
C MET A 160 -33.93 7.42 -4.29
N LYS A 161 -34.09 7.12 -5.59
CA LYS A 161 -35.36 7.31 -6.30
C LYS A 161 -36.50 6.48 -5.72
N ALA A 162 -36.21 5.26 -5.28
CA ALA A 162 -37.19 4.36 -4.69
C ALA A 162 -37.62 4.77 -3.27
N HIS A 163 -36.77 5.54 -2.53
CA HIS A 163 -36.99 5.89 -1.13
C HIS A 163 -37.11 7.41 -0.89
N SER A 164 -37.05 8.25 -1.95
CA SER A 164 -37.39 9.67 -1.84
C SER A 164 -38.93 9.82 -1.84
N LEU A 165 -39.40 10.48 -0.77
CA LEU A 165 -40.78 10.90 -0.60
C LEU A 165 -41.17 12.00 -1.61
#